data_72605c8672087b3297d95d1d17bf54af
#
_entry.id   72605c8672087b3297d95d1d17bf54af
#
_cell.length_a   1.000
_cell.length_b   1.000
_cell.length_c   1.000
_cell.angle_alpha   90.00
_cell.angle_beta   90.00
_cell.angle_gamma   90.00
#
_symmetry.space_group_name_H-M   'P 1'
#
loop_
_entity.id
_entity.type
_entity.pdbx_description
1 polymer ?
#
loop_
_entity_poly.entity_id
_entity_poly.type
_entity_poly.pdbx_seq_one_letter_code
_entity_poly.pdbx_strand_id
1 'polypeptide(L)'
;MSIRFANPDEIARWDELLTSNPDGGNVFQSTALAETKHLSGWIPRYLVIDNITVTVLEKSVFGHGIYWYFPKGPGVTCTEELLSLLPELKQFANEQGVFAIKLEPEILETDDTHAAFRAAGLVRTAPVQPNNSTVIIDLSPDLDTILANFNQKGRHALKRAERDGIVTEAVPLTEENMQIMFDMLRSTAIGRFEASLRDYQYYRTFWQKFAKNDHGSLFFARFDSKVVASAFCMFLGKKGLYKDGASLREKVTYGASHLLQWEVIKWMKAHGVESYDLCGAPHSSAIRDDSNPLYGIGRFKTSFNKHVTDYVGCYDLVVNPTVYKRWQRFGLRLALSLSWRLKRQQWF
;
A
#
# COMPACT_ATOMS: atom_id res chain seq x y z
N MET A 1 27.80 11.05 0.56
CA MET A 1 26.60 10.31 0.04
C MET A 1 26.57 10.46 -1.47
N SER A 2 26.33 9.37 -2.21
CA SER A 2 26.21 9.40 -3.68
C SER A 2 24.76 9.13 -4.07
N ILE A 3 24.23 9.96 -4.98
CA ILE A 3 22.90 9.76 -5.54
C ILE A 3 23.03 9.71 -7.06
N ARG A 4 22.45 8.70 -7.68
CA ARG A 4 22.49 8.52 -9.13
C ARG A 4 21.25 7.77 -9.61
N PHE A 5 20.99 7.83 -10.89
CA PHE A 5 20.06 6.89 -11.53
C PHE A 5 20.69 5.50 -11.64
N ALA A 6 19.85 4.48 -11.52
CA ALA A 6 20.24 3.10 -11.71
C ALA A 6 20.62 2.84 -13.17
N ASN A 7 21.58 1.96 -13.39
CA ASN A 7 21.95 1.48 -14.71
C ASN A 7 20.98 0.36 -15.20
N PRO A 8 21.03 -0.04 -16.49
CA PRO A 8 20.13 -1.08 -17.03
C PRO A 8 20.22 -2.43 -16.30
N ASP A 9 21.40 -2.85 -15.85
CA ASP A 9 21.59 -4.13 -15.16
C ASP A 9 20.96 -4.09 -13.75
N GLU A 10 21.04 -2.96 -13.08
CA GLU A 10 20.37 -2.75 -11.79
C GLU A 10 18.86 -2.73 -11.96
N ILE A 11 18.34 -2.06 -13.00
CA ILE A 11 16.90 -2.02 -13.29
C ILE A 11 16.36 -3.41 -13.60
N ALA A 12 17.12 -4.25 -14.31
CA ALA A 12 16.72 -5.62 -14.65
C ALA A 12 16.48 -6.52 -13.41
N ARG A 13 17.13 -6.22 -12.29
CA ARG A 13 16.96 -6.93 -11.02
C ARG A 13 16.47 -6.01 -9.89
N TRP A 14 15.66 -5.01 -10.23
CA TRP A 14 15.26 -3.95 -9.32
C TRP A 14 14.55 -4.47 -8.07
N ASP A 15 13.63 -5.41 -8.24
CA ASP A 15 12.83 -5.95 -7.14
C ASP A 15 13.70 -6.76 -6.15
N GLU A 16 14.77 -7.40 -6.62
CA GLU A 16 15.78 -8.03 -5.76
C GLU A 16 16.55 -6.96 -4.96
N LEU A 17 17.00 -5.89 -5.61
CA LEU A 17 17.73 -4.80 -4.93
C LEU A 17 16.88 -4.10 -3.88
N LEU A 18 15.59 -3.92 -4.12
CA LEU A 18 14.67 -3.35 -3.15
C LEU A 18 14.62 -4.16 -1.85
N THR A 19 14.68 -5.49 -1.93
CA THR A 19 14.64 -6.33 -0.72
C THR A 19 15.89 -6.22 0.14
N SER A 20 16.96 -5.62 -0.39
CA SER A 20 18.20 -5.32 0.33
C SER A 20 18.19 -3.98 1.07
N ASN A 21 17.15 -3.16 0.90
CA ASN A 21 16.99 -1.91 1.64
C ASN A 21 16.88 -2.18 3.15
N PRO A 22 17.24 -1.21 4.01
CA PRO A 22 17.10 -1.35 5.46
C PRO A 22 15.70 -1.77 5.92
N ASP A 23 14.65 -1.29 5.24
CA ASP A 23 13.26 -1.65 5.53
C ASP A 23 12.84 -3.02 4.97
N GLY A 24 13.71 -3.73 4.24
CA GLY A 24 13.42 -5.02 3.57
C GLY A 24 12.63 -4.89 2.28
N GLY A 25 12.47 -3.66 1.76
CA GLY A 25 11.72 -3.34 0.56
C GLY A 25 10.20 -3.24 0.79
N ASN A 26 9.53 -2.63 -0.17
CA ASN A 26 8.07 -2.50 -0.17
C ASN A 26 7.52 -2.76 -1.58
N VAL A 27 6.45 -3.52 -1.67
CA VAL A 27 5.81 -3.88 -2.95
C VAL A 27 5.32 -2.66 -3.74
N PHE A 28 5.07 -1.53 -3.08
CA PHE A 28 4.79 -0.25 -3.74
C PHE A 28 6.03 0.44 -4.33
N GLN A 29 7.20 -0.14 -4.17
CA GLN A 29 8.44 0.27 -4.84
C GLN A 29 8.82 -0.65 -6.02
N SER A 30 8.06 -1.74 -6.25
CA SER A 30 8.36 -2.76 -7.26
C SER A 30 8.24 -2.26 -8.70
N THR A 31 8.86 -2.98 -9.61
CA THR A 31 8.71 -2.78 -11.05
C THR A 31 7.25 -2.92 -11.50
N ALA A 32 6.47 -3.80 -10.88
CA ALA A 32 5.05 -3.97 -11.15
C ALA A 32 4.24 -2.69 -10.86
N LEU A 33 4.53 -1.98 -9.76
CA LEU A 33 3.91 -0.68 -9.51
C LEU A 33 4.38 0.36 -10.53
N ALA A 34 5.68 0.43 -10.82
CA ALA A 34 6.26 1.36 -11.77
C ALA A 34 5.58 1.24 -13.15
N GLU A 35 5.40 0.01 -13.66
CA GLU A 35 4.69 -0.27 -14.90
C GLU A 35 3.21 0.17 -14.84
N THR A 36 2.52 -0.12 -13.73
CA THR A 36 1.11 0.29 -13.55
C THR A 36 0.97 1.82 -13.53
N LYS A 37 1.86 2.51 -12.84
CA LYS A 37 1.84 3.98 -12.75
C LYS A 37 2.27 4.65 -14.05
N HIS A 38 3.13 4.01 -14.83
CA HIS A 38 3.47 4.49 -16.18
C HIS A 38 2.21 4.62 -17.05
N LEU A 39 1.32 3.66 -17.02
CA LEU A 39 0.03 3.71 -17.74
C LEU A 39 -0.89 4.85 -17.27
N SER A 40 -0.69 5.34 -16.04
CA SER A 40 -1.41 6.50 -15.48
C SER A 40 -0.68 7.83 -15.72
N GLY A 41 0.35 7.84 -16.58
CA GLY A 41 1.09 9.04 -16.97
C GLY A 41 2.15 9.50 -15.97
N TRP A 42 2.63 8.59 -15.12
CA TRP A 42 3.85 8.78 -14.34
C TRP A 42 5.04 8.22 -15.11
N ILE A 43 6.21 8.83 -14.95
CA ILE A 43 7.47 8.33 -15.50
C ILE A 43 8.23 7.67 -14.35
N PRO A 44 8.39 6.33 -14.36
CA PRO A 44 9.24 5.68 -13.37
C PRO A 44 10.70 6.09 -13.54
N ARG A 45 11.34 6.44 -12.42
CA ARG A 45 12.77 6.64 -12.30
C ARG A 45 13.28 5.73 -11.20
N TYR A 46 14.49 5.25 -11.32
CA TYR A 46 15.11 4.33 -10.40
C TYR A 46 16.35 4.98 -9.83
N LEU A 47 16.33 5.34 -8.55
CA LEU A 47 17.44 5.98 -7.85
C LEU A 47 18.19 4.99 -6.97
N VAL A 48 19.50 5.13 -6.97
CA VAL A 48 20.41 4.49 -6.01
C VAL A 48 21.00 5.60 -5.13
N ILE A 49 20.76 5.52 -3.83
CA ILE A 49 21.24 6.45 -2.80
C ILE A 49 22.17 5.64 -1.90
N ASP A 50 23.48 5.71 -2.11
CA ASP A 50 24.48 4.81 -1.55
C ASP A 50 24.06 3.34 -1.76
N ASN A 51 23.55 2.67 -0.72
CA ASN A 51 23.06 1.29 -0.73
C ASN A 51 21.53 1.17 -0.69
N ILE A 52 20.79 2.28 -0.75
CA ILE A 52 19.33 2.30 -0.76
C ILE A 52 18.83 2.48 -2.18
N THR A 53 17.90 1.64 -2.60
CA THR A 53 17.23 1.73 -3.91
C THR A 53 15.81 2.28 -3.76
N VAL A 54 15.44 3.22 -4.63
CA VAL A 54 14.15 3.93 -4.53
C VAL A 54 13.50 4.06 -5.89
N THR A 55 12.29 3.51 -6.05
CA THR A 55 11.44 3.80 -7.20
C THR A 55 10.80 5.17 -7.02
N VAL A 56 11.08 6.04 -7.96
CA VAL A 56 10.52 7.40 -8.04
C VAL A 56 9.46 7.45 -9.11
N LEU A 57 8.31 7.96 -8.77
CA LEU A 57 7.28 8.32 -9.73
C LEU A 57 7.42 9.81 -10.06
N GLU A 58 7.87 10.09 -11.28
CA GLU A 58 8.08 11.44 -11.80
C GLU A 58 6.88 11.92 -12.59
N LYS A 59 6.50 13.17 -12.41
CA LYS A 59 5.44 13.81 -13.22
C LYS A 59 5.77 15.27 -13.51
N SER A 60 5.71 15.65 -14.77
CA SER A 60 5.78 17.05 -15.16
C SER A 60 4.46 17.75 -14.83
N VAL A 61 4.54 18.88 -14.14
CA VAL A 61 3.41 19.70 -13.75
C VAL A 61 3.49 21.04 -14.48
N PHE A 62 2.51 21.30 -15.36
CA PHE A 62 2.50 22.52 -16.18
C PHE A 62 2.66 23.78 -15.31
N GLY A 63 3.61 24.64 -15.68
CA GLY A 63 3.94 25.88 -14.99
C GLY A 63 4.65 25.73 -13.65
N HIS A 64 4.99 24.49 -13.20
CA HIS A 64 5.64 24.24 -11.91
C HIS A 64 6.97 23.47 -12.03
N GLY A 65 7.18 22.68 -13.10
CA GLY A 65 8.35 21.81 -13.26
C GLY A 65 8.06 20.37 -12.90
N ILE A 66 9.04 19.66 -12.37
CA ILE A 66 8.96 18.22 -12.09
C ILE A 66 8.59 17.99 -10.63
N TYR A 67 7.67 17.03 -10.41
CA TYR A 67 7.26 16.54 -9.10
C TYR A 67 7.64 15.06 -8.96
N TRP A 68 8.27 14.71 -7.84
CA TRP A 68 8.62 13.33 -7.52
C TRP A 68 7.75 12.80 -6.38
N TYR A 69 7.37 11.53 -6.47
CA TYR A 69 6.71 10.79 -5.42
C TYR A 69 7.43 9.46 -5.17
N PHE A 70 7.74 9.18 -3.92
CA PHE A 70 8.36 7.95 -3.45
C PHE A 70 7.31 7.12 -2.71
N PRO A 71 6.57 6.22 -3.40
CA PRO A 71 5.53 5.41 -2.77
C PRO A 71 6.13 4.52 -1.69
N LYS A 72 5.71 4.66 -0.44
CA LYS A 72 6.27 3.90 0.69
C LYS A 72 7.81 3.95 0.78
N GLY A 73 8.40 5.05 0.35
CA GLY A 73 9.83 5.26 0.32
C GLY A 73 10.27 6.62 0.89
N PRO A 74 11.59 6.79 1.02
CA PRO A 74 12.65 5.83 0.73
C PRO A 74 12.67 4.65 1.71
N GLY A 75 13.35 3.56 1.36
CA GLY A 75 13.42 2.31 2.11
C GLY A 75 14.24 2.38 3.41
N VAL A 76 13.92 3.33 4.28
CA VAL A 76 14.57 3.59 5.59
C VAL A 76 13.65 3.16 6.74
N THR A 77 14.23 2.90 7.91
CA THR A 77 13.51 2.37 9.08
C THR A 77 13.30 3.37 10.20
N CYS A 78 14.07 4.46 10.23
CA CYS A 78 14.01 5.44 11.32
C CYS A 78 14.17 6.89 10.85
N THR A 79 13.88 7.79 11.76
CA THR A 79 13.94 9.25 11.56
C THR A 79 15.34 9.70 11.13
N GLU A 80 16.37 9.23 11.82
CA GLU A 80 17.77 9.62 11.62
C GLU A 80 18.25 9.25 10.22
N GLU A 81 17.94 8.04 9.77
CA GLU A 81 18.25 7.58 8.41
C GLU A 81 17.61 8.50 7.38
N LEU A 82 16.30 8.78 7.50
CA LEU A 82 15.62 9.67 6.56
C LEU A 82 16.27 11.07 6.54
N LEU A 83 16.48 11.66 7.72
CA LEU A 83 17.00 13.02 7.82
C LEU A 83 18.41 13.14 7.24
N SER A 84 19.23 12.08 7.36
CA SER A 84 20.58 12.06 6.78
C SER A 84 20.58 12.11 5.25
N LEU A 85 19.51 11.64 4.59
CA LEU A 85 19.40 11.65 3.12
C LEU A 85 18.97 13.01 2.55
N LEU A 86 18.27 13.83 3.34
CA LEU A 86 17.55 15.00 2.82
C LEU A 86 18.44 16.06 2.14
N PRO A 87 19.63 16.42 2.67
CA PRO A 87 20.46 17.48 2.05
C PRO A 87 20.87 17.13 0.62
N GLU A 88 21.47 15.98 0.42
CA GLU A 88 21.95 15.52 -0.89
C GLU A 88 20.79 15.18 -1.82
N LEU A 89 19.70 14.59 -1.30
CA LEU A 89 18.50 14.33 -2.08
C LEU A 89 17.88 15.62 -2.61
N LYS A 90 17.84 16.66 -1.79
CA LYS A 90 17.36 17.99 -2.20
C LYS A 90 18.25 18.63 -3.26
N GLN A 91 19.56 18.52 -3.10
CA GLN A 91 20.52 19.03 -4.09
C GLN A 91 20.35 18.30 -5.42
N PHE A 92 20.38 16.96 -5.42
CA PHE A 92 20.21 16.14 -6.60
C PHE A 92 18.88 16.44 -7.32
N ALA A 93 17.78 16.50 -6.58
CA ALA A 93 16.47 16.82 -7.11
C ALA A 93 16.42 18.21 -7.76
N ASN A 94 17.09 19.22 -7.16
CA ASN A 94 17.20 20.56 -7.73
C ASN A 94 17.95 20.55 -9.09
N GLU A 95 19.02 19.78 -9.19
CA GLU A 95 19.77 19.59 -10.44
C GLU A 95 18.92 18.93 -11.55
N GLN A 96 17.92 18.11 -11.16
CA GLN A 96 16.96 17.48 -12.07
C GLN A 96 15.74 18.37 -12.38
N GLY A 97 15.66 19.59 -11.87
CA GLY A 97 14.52 20.49 -12.08
C GLY A 97 13.26 20.12 -11.29
N VAL A 98 13.42 19.33 -10.24
CA VAL A 98 12.34 18.93 -9.34
C VAL A 98 12.03 20.05 -8.37
N PHE A 99 10.74 20.41 -8.21
CA PHE A 99 10.36 21.46 -7.26
C PHE A 99 9.97 20.91 -5.87
N ALA A 100 9.53 19.65 -5.78
CA ALA A 100 9.20 18.99 -4.53
C ALA A 100 9.23 17.47 -4.69
N ILE A 101 9.54 16.77 -3.59
CA ILE A 101 9.50 15.31 -3.47
C ILE A 101 8.49 14.96 -2.39
N LYS A 102 7.48 14.15 -2.70
CA LYS A 102 6.61 13.53 -1.71
C LYS A 102 7.24 12.23 -1.23
N LEU A 103 7.46 12.14 0.08
CA LEU A 103 8.00 10.99 0.80
C LEU A 103 6.87 10.33 1.59
N GLU A 104 6.85 9.01 1.65
CA GLU A 104 5.85 8.22 2.39
C GLU A 104 6.52 7.03 3.12
N PRO A 105 7.52 7.29 3.98
CA PRO A 105 8.30 6.22 4.62
C PRO A 105 7.47 5.45 5.65
N GLU A 106 7.81 4.18 5.85
CA GLU A 106 7.21 3.35 6.90
C GLU A 106 7.93 3.55 8.26
N ILE A 107 8.08 4.81 8.66
CA ILE A 107 8.60 5.21 9.98
C ILE A 107 7.43 5.36 10.95
N LEU A 108 7.60 4.83 12.18
CA LEU A 108 6.57 4.89 13.22
C LEU A 108 6.23 6.34 13.60
N GLU A 109 4.93 6.60 13.76
CA GLU A 109 4.44 7.90 14.18
C GLU A 109 4.71 8.13 15.67
N THR A 110 5.41 9.22 15.98
CA THR A 110 5.58 9.77 17.32
C THR A 110 5.61 11.30 17.25
N ASP A 111 5.34 11.97 18.38
CA ASP A 111 5.46 13.43 18.45
C ASP A 111 6.87 13.90 18.14
N ASP A 112 7.89 13.15 18.60
CA ASP A 112 9.30 13.44 18.36
C ASP A 112 9.65 13.33 16.87
N THR A 113 9.16 12.30 16.19
CA THR A 113 9.34 12.13 14.74
C THR A 113 8.72 13.30 13.97
N HIS A 114 7.50 13.69 14.32
CA HIS A 114 6.85 14.86 13.71
C HIS A 114 7.60 16.16 14.00
N ALA A 115 8.13 16.34 15.21
CA ALA A 115 8.93 17.52 15.57
C ALA A 115 10.24 17.55 14.77
N ALA A 116 10.95 16.43 14.65
CA ALA A 116 12.19 16.31 13.89
C ALA A 116 11.98 16.61 12.40
N PHE A 117 10.91 16.07 11.80
CA PHE A 117 10.58 16.33 10.39
C PHE A 117 10.26 17.80 10.13
N ARG A 118 9.50 18.45 11.03
CA ARG A 118 9.25 19.90 10.93
C ARG A 118 10.53 20.72 11.07
N ALA A 119 11.40 20.37 12.01
CA ALA A 119 12.68 21.04 12.20
C ALA A 119 13.59 20.91 10.96
N ALA A 120 13.53 19.78 10.26
CA ALA A 120 14.22 19.55 8.99
C ALA A 120 13.56 20.23 7.78
N GLY A 121 12.45 20.96 7.96
CA GLY A 121 11.75 21.67 6.89
C GLY A 121 10.85 20.80 6.02
N LEU A 122 10.53 19.59 6.44
CA LEU A 122 9.53 18.74 5.78
C LEU A 122 8.11 19.26 6.06
N VAL A 123 7.26 19.23 5.05
CA VAL A 123 5.87 19.70 5.12
C VAL A 123 4.92 18.51 5.14
N ARG A 124 4.19 18.31 6.24
CA ARG A 124 3.18 17.24 6.33
C ARG A 124 2.07 17.44 5.31
N THR A 125 1.69 16.38 4.61
CA THR A 125 0.65 16.38 3.57
C THR A 125 -0.31 15.20 3.74
N ALA A 126 -1.39 15.17 2.95
CA ALA A 126 -2.30 14.03 2.97
C ALA A 126 -1.60 12.75 2.49
N PRO A 127 -1.85 11.60 3.13
CA PRO A 127 -1.32 10.31 2.69
C PRO A 127 -1.86 9.94 1.31
N VAL A 128 -1.05 9.22 0.54
CA VAL A 128 -1.43 8.68 -0.78
C VAL A 128 -1.87 7.23 -0.65
N GLN A 129 -1.09 6.43 0.04
CA GLN A 129 -1.45 5.03 0.28
C GLN A 129 -2.39 4.90 1.49
N PRO A 130 -3.34 3.94 1.45
CA PRO A 130 -4.38 3.82 2.49
C PRO A 130 -3.89 3.22 3.81
N ASN A 131 -2.65 2.74 3.89
CA ASN A 131 -2.09 2.05 5.05
C ASN A 131 -1.17 2.94 5.91
N ASN A 132 -1.59 4.18 6.13
CA ASN A 132 -0.94 5.08 7.10
C ASN A 132 -1.08 4.53 8.53
N SER A 133 -2.25 3.97 8.85
CA SER A 133 -2.48 3.15 10.04
C SER A 133 -2.91 1.77 9.60
N THR A 134 -2.34 0.73 10.19
CA THR A 134 -2.57 -0.64 9.75
C THR A 134 -2.46 -1.65 10.88
N VAL A 135 -2.81 -2.91 10.60
CA VAL A 135 -2.59 -4.06 11.47
C VAL A 135 -1.65 -5.02 10.77
N ILE A 136 -0.51 -5.30 11.38
CA ILE A 136 0.51 -6.20 10.84
C ILE A 136 0.48 -7.52 11.60
N ILE A 137 0.50 -8.63 10.88
CA ILE A 137 0.59 -9.97 11.44
C ILE A 137 2.03 -10.45 11.26
N ASP A 138 2.68 -10.84 12.36
CA ASP A 138 3.96 -11.53 12.33
C ASP A 138 3.75 -12.97 11.83
N LEU A 139 4.37 -13.31 10.71
CA LEU A 139 4.33 -14.64 10.11
C LEU A 139 5.59 -15.47 10.38
N SER A 140 6.55 -14.96 11.15
CA SER A 140 7.77 -15.70 11.50
C SER A 140 7.51 -16.96 12.34
N PRO A 141 6.55 -16.97 13.31
CA PRO A 141 6.24 -18.16 14.08
C PRO A 141 5.55 -19.26 13.24
N ASP A 142 5.38 -20.45 13.80
CA ASP A 142 4.57 -21.51 13.21
C ASP A 142 3.08 -21.13 13.13
N LEU A 143 2.32 -21.86 12.30
CA LEU A 143 0.90 -21.56 12.04
C LEU A 143 0.04 -21.69 13.30
N ASP A 144 0.34 -22.60 14.21
CA ASP A 144 -0.43 -22.78 15.44
C ASP A 144 -0.23 -21.57 16.36
N THR A 145 0.99 -21.07 16.47
CA THR A 145 1.33 -19.84 17.21
C THR A 145 0.65 -18.62 16.60
N ILE A 146 0.69 -18.47 15.27
CA ILE A 146 0.01 -17.38 14.57
C ILE A 146 -1.50 -17.42 14.87
N LEU A 147 -2.12 -18.59 14.76
CA LEU A 147 -3.54 -18.77 15.03
C LEU A 147 -3.89 -18.50 16.52
N ALA A 148 -3.03 -18.90 17.44
CA ALA A 148 -3.21 -18.63 18.87
C ALA A 148 -3.21 -17.11 19.20
N ASN A 149 -2.43 -16.32 18.45
CA ASN A 149 -2.37 -14.87 18.59
C ASN A 149 -3.63 -14.13 18.12
N PHE A 150 -4.49 -14.76 17.30
CA PHE A 150 -5.79 -14.19 16.97
C PHE A 150 -6.64 -14.03 18.23
N ASN A 151 -7.45 -12.98 18.30
CA ASN A 151 -8.38 -12.86 19.40
C ASN A 151 -9.47 -13.96 19.36
N GLN A 152 -10.19 -14.16 20.46
CA GLN A 152 -11.21 -15.21 20.58
C GLN A 152 -12.27 -15.11 19.46
N LYS A 153 -12.68 -13.89 19.07
CA LYS A 153 -13.70 -13.68 18.02
C LYS A 153 -13.16 -14.09 16.64
N GLY A 154 -11.90 -13.78 16.33
CA GLY A 154 -11.24 -14.20 15.09
C GLY A 154 -11.14 -15.72 14.98
N ARG A 155 -10.65 -16.40 16.02
CA ARG A 155 -10.58 -17.88 16.06
C ARG A 155 -11.98 -18.53 15.96
N HIS A 156 -12.97 -17.96 16.64
CA HIS A 156 -14.36 -18.46 16.57
C HIS A 156 -14.95 -18.27 15.15
N ALA A 157 -14.72 -17.12 14.52
CA ALA A 157 -15.22 -16.84 13.18
C ALA A 157 -14.61 -17.80 12.15
N LEU A 158 -13.31 -18.09 12.24
CA LEU A 158 -12.60 -19.05 11.40
C LEU A 158 -13.20 -20.45 11.55
N LYS A 159 -13.21 -21.00 12.78
CA LYS A 159 -13.77 -22.34 13.05
C LYS A 159 -15.22 -22.47 12.63
N ARG A 160 -16.02 -21.41 12.75
CA ARG A 160 -17.41 -21.41 12.32
C ARG A 160 -17.51 -21.48 10.80
N ALA A 161 -16.71 -20.72 10.06
CA ALA A 161 -16.69 -20.74 8.60
C ALA A 161 -16.34 -22.14 8.06
N GLU A 162 -15.31 -22.79 8.65
CA GLU A 162 -14.94 -24.17 8.31
C GLU A 162 -16.10 -25.15 8.55
N ARG A 163 -16.71 -25.11 9.75
CA ARG A 163 -17.84 -25.97 10.10
C ARG A 163 -19.06 -25.74 9.20
N ASP A 164 -19.32 -24.48 8.83
CA ASP A 164 -20.46 -24.10 7.99
C ASP A 164 -20.20 -24.40 6.49
N GLY A 165 -19.05 -25.02 6.14
CA GLY A 165 -18.74 -25.54 4.79
C GLY A 165 -18.17 -24.50 3.82
N ILE A 166 -17.60 -23.41 4.33
CA ILE A 166 -16.89 -22.44 3.48
C ILE A 166 -15.53 -23.01 3.08
N VAL A 167 -15.22 -22.95 1.78
CA VAL A 167 -13.97 -23.41 1.19
C VAL A 167 -13.18 -22.21 0.67
N THR A 168 -11.87 -22.20 0.89
CA THR A 168 -10.97 -21.13 0.44
C THR A 168 -9.88 -21.67 -0.48
N GLU A 169 -9.53 -20.90 -1.50
CA GLU A 169 -8.55 -21.29 -2.51
C GLU A 169 -7.85 -20.07 -3.11
N ALA A 170 -6.59 -20.24 -3.52
CA ALA A 170 -5.95 -19.34 -4.48
C ALA A 170 -6.48 -19.68 -5.89
N VAL A 171 -6.85 -18.66 -6.66
CA VAL A 171 -7.42 -18.83 -7.99
C VAL A 171 -6.59 -18.14 -9.06
N PRO A 172 -6.54 -18.70 -10.30
CA PRO A 172 -5.82 -18.05 -11.39
C PRO A 172 -6.49 -16.71 -11.76
N LEU A 173 -5.68 -15.73 -12.23
CA LEU A 173 -6.16 -14.43 -12.70
C LEU A 173 -6.77 -14.53 -14.12
N THR A 174 -7.84 -15.32 -14.25
CA THR A 174 -8.64 -15.32 -15.48
C THR A 174 -9.49 -14.06 -15.56
N GLU A 175 -9.94 -13.70 -16.76
CA GLU A 175 -10.85 -12.56 -16.95
C GLU A 175 -12.11 -12.70 -16.09
N GLU A 176 -12.67 -13.90 -16.01
CA GLU A 176 -13.84 -14.22 -15.19
C GLU A 176 -13.58 -13.96 -13.69
N ASN A 177 -12.48 -14.49 -13.15
CA ASN A 177 -12.15 -14.33 -11.73
C ASN A 177 -11.86 -12.87 -11.38
N MET A 178 -11.18 -12.12 -12.26
CA MET A 178 -10.96 -10.69 -12.07
C MET A 178 -12.28 -9.89 -12.11
N GLN A 179 -13.21 -10.25 -13.00
CA GLN A 179 -14.52 -9.62 -13.05
C GLN A 179 -15.33 -9.89 -11.78
N ILE A 180 -15.35 -11.14 -11.29
CA ILE A 180 -15.99 -11.50 -10.00
C ILE A 180 -15.41 -10.64 -8.86
N MET A 181 -14.08 -10.56 -8.75
CA MET A 181 -13.41 -9.74 -7.73
C MET A 181 -13.84 -8.28 -7.84
N PHE A 182 -13.84 -7.70 -9.05
CA PHE A 182 -14.23 -6.31 -9.26
C PHE A 182 -15.70 -6.05 -8.90
N ASP A 183 -16.62 -6.94 -9.29
CA ASP A 183 -18.04 -6.79 -8.97
C ASP A 183 -18.31 -6.86 -7.47
N MET A 184 -17.57 -7.71 -6.75
CA MET A 184 -17.60 -7.76 -5.29
C MET A 184 -17.05 -6.48 -4.66
N LEU A 185 -15.93 -5.92 -5.17
CA LEU A 185 -15.39 -4.63 -4.72
C LEU A 185 -16.41 -3.51 -4.94
N ARG A 186 -17.01 -3.44 -6.11
CA ARG A 186 -18.04 -2.45 -6.44
C ARG A 186 -19.24 -2.55 -5.51
N SER A 187 -19.73 -3.76 -5.26
CA SER A 187 -20.83 -4.00 -4.32
C SER A 187 -20.48 -3.55 -2.88
N THR A 188 -19.25 -3.79 -2.46
CA THR A 188 -18.77 -3.38 -1.12
C THR A 188 -18.58 -1.86 -1.02
N ALA A 189 -18.25 -1.18 -2.12
CA ALA A 189 -17.99 0.25 -2.17
C ALA A 189 -19.27 1.12 -2.14
N ILE A 190 -20.40 0.59 -2.60
CA ILE A 190 -21.68 1.32 -2.66
C ILE A 190 -22.01 1.93 -1.29
N GLY A 191 -22.29 3.26 -1.28
CA GLY A 191 -22.63 4.01 -0.09
C GLY A 191 -21.49 4.25 0.91
N ARG A 192 -20.22 3.93 0.55
CA ARG A 192 -19.05 4.09 1.44
C ARG A 192 -17.91 4.84 0.80
N PHE A 193 -17.29 4.24 -0.22
CA PHE A 193 -16.13 4.79 -0.92
C PHE A 193 -16.25 4.66 -2.45
N GLU A 194 -17.47 4.54 -2.96
CA GLU A 194 -17.79 4.38 -4.37
C GLU A 194 -17.11 5.46 -5.25
N ALA A 195 -17.07 6.70 -4.75
CA ALA A 195 -16.44 7.82 -5.45
C ALA A 195 -14.91 7.67 -5.60
N SER A 196 -14.27 6.81 -4.82
CA SER A 196 -12.83 6.54 -4.89
C SER A 196 -12.48 5.26 -5.65
N LEU A 197 -13.48 4.45 -6.01
CA LEU A 197 -13.27 3.23 -6.78
C LEU A 197 -12.85 3.59 -8.21
N ARG A 198 -11.76 3.01 -8.68
CA ARG A 198 -11.30 3.15 -10.07
C ARG A 198 -12.13 2.24 -10.99
N ASP A 199 -11.98 2.41 -12.29
CA ASP A 199 -12.64 1.55 -13.27
C ASP A 199 -12.04 0.12 -13.28
N TYR A 200 -12.77 -0.82 -13.91
CA TYR A 200 -12.34 -2.21 -14.02
C TYR A 200 -11.00 -2.35 -14.72
N GLN A 201 -10.77 -1.56 -15.78
CA GLN A 201 -9.54 -1.64 -16.57
C GLN A 201 -8.29 -1.33 -15.73
N TYR A 202 -8.41 -0.38 -14.79
CA TYR A 202 -7.33 -0.10 -13.85
C TYR A 202 -7.02 -1.30 -12.96
N TYR A 203 -8.05 -1.89 -12.31
CA TYR A 203 -7.86 -3.05 -11.43
C TYR A 203 -7.34 -4.26 -12.17
N ARG A 204 -7.92 -4.58 -13.32
CA ARG A 204 -7.47 -5.65 -14.22
C ARG A 204 -5.98 -5.53 -14.54
N THR A 205 -5.57 -4.35 -14.99
CA THR A 205 -4.17 -4.08 -15.33
C THR A 205 -3.26 -4.18 -14.11
N PHE A 206 -3.70 -3.60 -12.98
CA PHE A 206 -2.97 -3.65 -11.71
C PHE A 206 -2.74 -5.10 -11.29
N TRP A 207 -3.79 -5.89 -11.14
CA TRP A 207 -3.70 -7.28 -10.71
C TRP A 207 -2.84 -8.13 -11.66
N GLN A 208 -3.00 -7.96 -12.97
CA GLN A 208 -2.20 -8.68 -13.97
C GLN A 208 -0.70 -8.34 -13.89
N LYS A 209 -0.36 -7.06 -13.68
CA LYS A 209 1.04 -6.63 -13.57
C LYS A 209 1.71 -7.21 -12.33
N PHE A 210 1.04 -7.18 -11.19
CA PHE A 210 1.60 -7.76 -9.96
C PHE A 210 1.71 -9.29 -10.03
N ALA A 211 0.70 -9.97 -10.56
CA ALA A 211 0.75 -11.43 -10.72
C ALA A 211 1.80 -11.89 -11.74
N LYS A 212 1.97 -11.15 -12.85
CA LYS A 212 3.00 -11.47 -13.86
C LYS A 212 4.42 -11.41 -13.30
N ASN A 213 4.66 -10.56 -12.31
CA ASN A 213 5.94 -10.41 -11.63
C ASN A 213 6.03 -11.24 -10.34
N ASP A 214 5.14 -12.22 -10.15
CA ASP A 214 5.06 -13.08 -8.95
C ASP A 214 4.90 -12.31 -7.63
N HIS A 215 4.35 -11.09 -7.69
CA HIS A 215 4.12 -10.22 -6.53
C HIS A 215 2.66 -10.16 -6.08
N GLY A 216 1.76 -10.92 -6.69
CA GLY A 216 0.34 -10.86 -6.35
C GLY A 216 -0.43 -12.11 -6.68
N SER A 217 -1.44 -12.42 -5.85
CA SER A 217 -2.33 -13.56 -6.04
C SER A 217 -3.76 -13.22 -5.64
N LEU A 218 -4.72 -13.87 -6.30
CA LEU A 218 -6.16 -13.73 -6.05
C LEU A 218 -6.67 -14.95 -5.27
N PHE A 219 -7.50 -14.68 -4.27
CA PHE A 219 -8.07 -15.70 -3.40
C PHE A 219 -9.58 -15.55 -3.32
N PHE A 220 -10.29 -16.68 -3.30
CA PHE A 220 -11.74 -16.74 -3.10
C PHE A 220 -12.11 -17.59 -1.89
N ALA A 221 -13.17 -17.18 -1.19
CA ALA A 221 -13.93 -18.04 -0.29
C ALA A 221 -15.28 -18.33 -0.95
N ARG A 222 -15.66 -19.61 -0.99
CA ARG A 222 -16.91 -20.08 -1.61
C ARG A 222 -17.80 -20.76 -0.58
N PHE A 223 -19.10 -20.54 -0.74
CA PHE A 223 -20.16 -21.26 -0.06
C PHE A 223 -21.16 -21.72 -1.12
N ASP A 224 -21.47 -23.01 -1.17
CA ASP A 224 -22.32 -23.61 -2.22
C ASP A 224 -21.93 -23.14 -3.64
N SER A 225 -20.65 -23.23 -3.98
CA SER A 225 -20.06 -22.80 -5.26
C SER A 225 -20.09 -21.28 -5.53
N LYS A 226 -20.81 -20.48 -4.74
CA LYS A 226 -20.87 -19.02 -4.86
C LYS A 226 -19.66 -18.37 -4.18
N VAL A 227 -18.99 -17.41 -4.84
CA VAL A 227 -17.94 -16.61 -4.21
C VAL A 227 -18.59 -15.66 -3.19
N VAL A 228 -18.18 -15.76 -1.93
CA VAL A 228 -18.75 -14.99 -0.81
C VAL A 228 -17.75 -14.04 -0.17
N ALA A 229 -16.45 -14.27 -0.37
CA ALA A 229 -15.38 -13.30 -0.08
C ALA A 229 -14.26 -13.45 -1.09
N SER A 230 -13.55 -12.34 -1.34
CA SER A 230 -12.42 -12.29 -2.26
C SER A 230 -11.32 -11.39 -1.70
N ALA A 231 -10.06 -11.71 -2.05
CA ALA A 231 -8.89 -10.94 -1.66
C ALA A 231 -7.84 -10.96 -2.78
N PHE A 232 -7.26 -9.81 -3.10
CA PHE A 232 -6.03 -9.72 -3.85
C PHE A 232 -4.92 -9.30 -2.91
N CYS A 233 -3.90 -10.15 -2.77
CA CYS A 233 -2.79 -9.96 -1.86
C CYS A 233 -1.49 -9.87 -2.64
N MET A 234 -0.56 -9.06 -2.14
CA MET A 234 0.73 -8.79 -2.78
C MET A 234 1.86 -9.06 -1.79
N PHE A 235 3.07 -9.31 -2.30
CA PHE A 235 4.27 -9.37 -1.48
C PHE A 235 5.51 -8.97 -2.27
N LEU A 236 6.54 -8.55 -1.54
CA LEU A 236 7.90 -8.38 -2.03
C LEU A 236 8.85 -8.82 -0.93
N GLY A 237 9.77 -9.74 -1.24
CA GLY A 237 10.67 -10.31 -0.23
C GLY A 237 9.90 -10.88 0.95
N LYS A 238 10.18 -10.37 2.16
CA LYS A 238 9.59 -10.84 3.42
C LYS A 238 8.31 -10.09 3.83
N LYS A 239 7.85 -9.11 3.04
CA LYS A 239 6.68 -8.28 3.37
C LYS A 239 5.51 -8.55 2.45
N GLY A 240 4.37 -8.92 3.03
CA GLY A 240 3.09 -9.11 2.35
C GLY A 240 2.09 -8.00 2.67
N LEU A 241 1.13 -7.79 1.77
CA LEU A 241 0.10 -6.75 1.88
C LEU A 241 -1.27 -7.27 1.41
N TYR A 242 -2.33 -7.02 2.19
CA TYR A 242 -3.72 -7.20 1.81
C TYR A 242 -4.21 -5.97 1.03
N LYS A 243 -4.09 -6.02 -0.31
CA LYS A 243 -4.34 -4.83 -1.14
C LYS A 243 -5.81 -4.54 -1.36
N ASP A 244 -6.56 -5.51 -1.84
CA ASP A 244 -7.97 -5.37 -2.17
C ASP A 244 -8.76 -6.52 -1.56
N GLY A 245 -9.97 -6.24 -1.06
CA GLY A 245 -10.81 -7.27 -0.50
C GLY A 245 -12.28 -6.89 -0.43
N ALA A 246 -13.13 -7.88 -0.63
CA ALA A 246 -14.57 -7.73 -0.59
C ALA A 246 -15.24 -8.96 0.03
N SER A 247 -16.43 -8.77 0.59
CA SER A 247 -17.22 -9.88 1.11
C SER A 247 -18.72 -9.58 1.09
N LEU A 248 -19.51 -10.60 0.87
CA LEU A 248 -20.93 -10.54 1.06
C LEU A 248 -21.26 -10.53 2.57
N ARG A 249 -22.32 -9.77 2.94
CA ARG A 249 -22.72 -9.60 4.34
C ARG A 249 -23.95 -10.43 4.68
N GLU A 250 -23.89 -11.70 4.35
CA GLU A 250 -24.97 -12.65 4.64
C GLU A 250 -24.66 -13.39 5.95
N LYS A 251 -25.70 -13.71 6.76
CA LYS A 251 -25.50 -14.42 8.03
C LYS A 251 -24.89 -15.81 7.84
N VAL A 252 -25.23 -16.47 6.72
CA VAL A 252 -24.74 -17.81 6.37
C VAL A 252 -23.26 -17.83 5.99
N THR A 253 -22.68 -16.68 5.66
CA THR A 253 -21.26 -16.54 5.27
C THR A 253 -20.39 -15.95 6.37
N TYR A 254 -20.88 -15.98 7.62
CA TYR A 254 -20.13 -15.48 8.76
C TYR A 254 -18.77 -16.15 8.88
N GLY A 255 -17.71 -15.34 8.98
CA GLY A 255 -16.35 -15.86 9.10
C GLY A 255 -15.63 -16.12 7.77
N ALA A 256 -16.32 -16.03 6.62
CA ALA A 256 -15.71 -16.26 5.30
C ALA A 256 -14.44 -15.43 5.08
N SER A 257 -14.47 -14.14 5.42
CA SER A 257 -13.29 -13.28 5.32
C SER A 257 -12.17 -13.68 6.29
N HIS A 258 -12.49 -14.23 7.46
CA HIS A 258 -11.47 -14.71 8.40
C HIS A 258 -10.79 -15.98 7.88
N LEU A 259 -11.58 -16.91 7.35
CA LEU A 259 -11.06 -18.15 6.75
C LEU A 259 -10.23 -17.83 5.51
N LEU A 260 -10.69 -16.88 4.68
CA LEU A 260 -9.95 -16.42 3.50
C LEU A 260 -8.59 -15.81 3.89
N GLN A 261 -8.55 -14.94 4.91
CA GLN A 261 -7.29 -14.37 5.39
C GLN A 261 -6.37 -15.45 6.00
N TRP A 262 -6.93 -16.47 6.62
CA TRP A 262 -6.14 -17.60 7.12
C TRP A 262 -5.48 -18.37 5.98
N GLU A 263 -6.18 -18.60 4.86
CA GLU A 263 -5.61 -19.19 3.65
C GLU A 263 -4.48 -18.32 3.07
N VAL A 264 -4.70 -16.99 2.99
CA VAL A 264 -3.66 -16.04 2.57
C VAL A 264 -2.44 -16.10 3.48
N ILE A 265 -2.61 -16.16 4.80
CA ILE A 265 -1.52 -16.29 5.77
C ILE A 265 -0.69 -17.56 5.51
N LYS A 266 -1.36 -18.70 5.32
CA LYS A 266 -0.67 -19.96 4.99
C LYS A 266 0.12 -19.85 3.68
N TRP A 267 -0.52 -19.26 2.66
CA TRP A 267 0.09 -19.05 1.37
C TRP A 267 1.30 -18.11 1.45
N MET A 268 1.17 -16.97 2.11
CA MET A 268 2.25 -16.00 2.32
C MET A 268 3.44 -16.64 3.03
N LYS A 269 3.17 -17.38 4.10
CA LYS A 269 4.23 -18.08 4.86
C LYS A 269 4.96 -19.13 4.01
N ALA A 270 4.24 -19.87 3.16
CA ALA A 270 4.82 -20.82 2.23
C ALA A 270 5.72 -20.15 1.17
N HIS A 271 5.54 -18.85 0.90
CA HIS A 271 6.38 -18.03 0.02
C HIS A 271 7.47 -17.26 0.76
N GLY A 272 7.75 -17.58 2.04
CA GLY A 272 8.81 -16.95 2.81
C GLY A 272 8.52 -15.56 3.35
N VAL A 273 7.26 -15.12 3.30
CA VAL A 273 6.82 -13.84 3.88
C VAL A 273 6.83 -13.95 5.40
N GLU A 274 7.45 -12.97 6.08
CA GLU A 274 7.58 -12.92 7.53
C GLU A 274 6.65 -11.89 8.19
N SER A 275 6.13 -10.91 7.42
CA SER A 275 5.16 -9.94 7.92
C SER A 275 4.04 -9.70 6.92
N TYR A 276 2.80 -9.61 7.41
CA TYR A 276 1.63 -9.41 6.56
C TYR A 276 0.83 -8.19 7.02
N ASP A 277 0.89 -7.12 6.24
CA ASP A 277 0.15 -5.87 6.44
C ASP A 277 -1.29 -6.03 5.94
N LEU A 278 -2.26 -5.91 6.83
CA LEU A 278 -3.69 -5.95 6.47
C LEU A 278 -4.19 -4.65 5.83
N CYS A 279 -3.31 -3.65 5.62
CA CYS A 279 -3.62 -2.34 5.03
C CYS A 279 -4.57 -1.52 5.92
N GLY A 280 -5.08 -0.39 5.46
CA GLY A 280 -5.81 0.65 6.18
C GLY A 280 -6.68 0.23 7.35
N ALA A 281 -6.42 0.84 8.50
CA ALA A 281 -7.19 0.74 9.73
C ALA A 281 -7.46 2.15 10.29
N PRO A 282 -8.41 2.34 11.24
CA PRO A 282 -8.43 3.53 12.06
C PRO A 282 -7.09 3.72 12.77
N HIS A 283 -6.66 4.96 12.97
CA HIS A 283 -5.53 5.28 13.83
C HIS A 283 -5.69 4.62 15.21
N SER A 284 -4.60 4.24 15.86
CA SER A 284 -4.62 3.52 17.15
C SER A 284 -5.45 4.22 18.21
N SER A 285 -5.42 5.55 18.27
CA SER A 285 -6.24 6.36 19.19
C SER A 285 -7.74 6.33 18.89
N ALA A 286 -8.13 6.02 17.64
CA ALA A 286 -9.53 5.98 17.17
C ALA A 286 -10.06 4.56 16.92
N ILE A 287 -9.29 3.52 17.24
CA ILE A 287 -9.66 2.13 16.95
C ILE A 287 -10.94 1.67 17.67
N ARG A 288 -11.29 2.33 18.78
CA ARG A 288 -12.50 2.04 19.57
C ARG A 288 -13.64 3.01 19.30
N ASP A 289 -13.43 4.02 18.47
CA ASP A 289 -14.44 5.01 18.13
C ASP A 289 -15.41 4.43 17.09
N ASP A 290 -16.63 4.15 17.47
CA ASP A 290 -17.66 3.56 16.63
C ASP A 290 -18.24 4.53 15.58
N SER A 291 -17.99 5.84 15.74
CA SER A 291 -18.31 6.86 14.76
C SER A 291 -17.29 6.92 13.60
N ASN A 292 -16.11 6.31 13.78
CA ASN A 292 -15.09 6.28 12.74
C ASN A 292 -15.56 5.47 11.50
N PRO A 293 -15.49 6.01 10.28
CA PRO A 293 -15.92 5.30 9.07
C PRO A 293 -15.22 3.95 8.84
N LEU A 294 -14.01 3.77 9.38
CA LEU A 294 -13.23 2.53 9.27
C LEU A 294 -13.42 1.60 10.49
N TYR A 295 -14.29 1.92 11.45
CA TYR A 295 -14.45 1.14 12.68
C TYR A 295 -14.70 -0.36 12.43
N GLY A 296 -15.62 -0.69 11.52
CA GLY A 296 -15.91 -2.08 11.17
C GLY A 296 -14.70 -2.82 10.57
N ILE A 297 -13.90 -2.11 9.76
CA ILE A 297 -12.66 -2.62 9.17
C ILE A 297 -11.60 -2.81 10.26
N GLY A 298 -11.46 -1.84 11.16
CA GLY A 298 -10.55 -1.93 12.31
C GLY A 298 -10.87 -3.13 13.21
N ARG A 299 -12.14 -3.36 13.54
CA ARG A 299 -12.58 -4.53 14.32
C ARG A 299 -12.27 -5.86 13.64
N PHE A 300 -12.41 -5.93 12.32
CA PHE A 300 -12.04 -7.11 11.54
C PHE A 300 -10.53 -7.35 11.62
N LYS A 301 -9.72 -6.34 11.32
CA LYS A 301 -8.25 -6.47 11.26
C LYS A 301 -7.65 -6.72 12.65
N THR A 302 -8.16 -6.05 13.69
CA THR A 302 -7.70 -6.30 15.07
C THR A 302 -8.16 -7.64 15.66
N SER A 303 -8.93 -8.43 14.92
CA SER A 303 -9.19 -9.82 15.28
C SER A 303 -8.01 -10.74 15.03
N PHE A 304 -7.08 -10.36 14.15
CA PHE A 304 -5.86 -11.11 13.82
C PHE A 304 -4.65 -10.67 14.66
N ASN A 305 -4.50 -9.37 14.88
CA ASN A 305 -3.53 -8.79 15.81
C ASN A 305 -4.15 -7.54 16.49
N LYS A 306 -4.14 -7.48 17.81
CA LYS A 306 -4.75 -6.38 18.58
C LYS A 306 -4.06 -5.02 18.43
N HIS A 307 -2.83 -5.01 17.93
CA HIS A 307 -2.02 -3.80 17.79
C HIS A 307 -2.26 -3.14 16.44
N VAL A 308 -2.45 -1.82 16.46
CA VAL A 308 -2.45 -0.96 15.28
C VAL A 308 -1.08 -0.30 15.20
N THR A 309 -0.47 -0.35 14.03
CA THR A 309 0.77 0.34 13.70
C THR A 309 0.42 1.63 12.99
N ASP A 310 0.85 2.77 13.53
CA ASP A 310 0.68 4.08 12.92
C ASP A 310 2.02 4.56 12.35
N TYR A 311 2.03 4.92 11.08
CA TYR A 311 3.16 5.50 10.38
C TYR A 311 3.01 7.01 10.25
N VAL A 312 4.11 7.73 10.14
CA VAL A 312 4.16 9.20 10.05
C VAL A 312 3.37 9.79 8.88
N GLY A 313 3.03 8.96 7.86
CA GLY A 313 2.32 9.38 6.66
C GLY A 313 3.20 10.11 5.65
N CYS A 314 2.60 11.03 4.89
CA CYS A 314 3.28 11.72 3.81
C CYS A 314 3.85 13.06 4.22
N TYR A 315 5.06 13.34 3.70
CA TYR A 315 5.73 14.62 3.83
C TYR A 315 6.30 15.06 2.48
N ASP A 316 6.23 16.36 2.21
CA ASP A 316 6.90 16.95 1.05
C ASP A 316 8.25 17.53 1.47
N LEU A 317 9.35 17.10 0.82
CA LEU A 317 10.64 17.76 0.81
C LEU A 317 10.58 18.90 -0.21
N VAL A 318 10.63 20.12 0.28
CA VAL A 318 10.55 21.33 -0.56
C VAL A 318 11.91 21.63 -1.18
N VAL A 319 12.01 21.48 -2.50
CA VAL A 319 13.24 21.79 -3.26
C VAL A 319 13.23 23.23 -3.70
N ASN A 320 12.16 23.70 -4.36
CA ASN A 320 11.99 25.11 -4.76
C ASN A 320 10.82 25.75 -3.98
N PRO A 321 11.07 26.57 -2.96
CA PRO A 321 10.03 27.15 -2.11
C PRO A 321 9.02 28.03 -2.86
N THR A 322 9.47 28.79 -3.85
CA THR A 322 8.61 29.70 -4.62
C THR A 322 7.60 28.92 -5.46
N VAL A 323 8.08 27.90 -6.18
CA VAL A 323 7.22 27.03 -6.99
C VAL A 323 6.29 26.23 -6.09
N TYR A 324 6.82 25.71 -4.96
CA TYR A 324 6.04 24.90 -4.03
C TYR A 324 4.87 25.69 -3.39
N LYS A 325 5.08 26.96 -2.98
CA LYS A 325 4.00 27.83 -2.49
C LYS A 325 2.87 27.98 -3.52
N ARG A 326 3.22 28.18 -4.79
CA ARG A 326 2.24 28.28 -5.88
C ARG A 326 1.51 26.94 -6.11
N TRP A 327 2.26 25.82 -6.05
CA TRP A 327 1.71 24.47 -6.13
C TRP A 327 0.68 24.20 -5.03
N GLN A 328 1.00 24.47 -3.78
CA GLN A 328 0.10 24.28 -2.64
C GLN A 328 -1.14 25.17 -2.73
N ARG A 329 -0.98 26.43 -3.18
CA ARG A 329 -2.09 27.39 -3.24
C ARG A 329 -3.11 27.05 -4.32
N PHE A 330 -2.67 26.61 -5.49
CA PHE A 330 -3.53 26.44 -6.67
C PHE A 330 -3.24 25.15 -7.45
N GLY A 331 -1.97 24.78 -7.64
CA GLY A 331 -1.52 23.74 -8.54
C GLY A 331 -2.09 22.36 -8.19
N LEU A 332 -1.99 21.96 -6.93
CA LEU A 332 -2.46 20.65 -6.47
C LEU A 332 -3.97 20.47 -6.68
N ARG A 333 -4.78 21.48 -6.29
CA ARG A 333 -6.24 21.42 -6.50
C ARG A 333 -6.60 21.33 -7.98
N LEU A 334 -5.92 22.09 -8.81
CA LEU A 334 -6.12 22.08 -10.25
C LEU A 334 -5.74 20.71 -10.85
N ALA A 335 -4.57 20.16 -10.47
CA ALA A 335 -4.10 18.86 -10.94
C ALA A 335 -5.07 17.73 -10.55
N LEU A 336 -5.54 17.70 -9.31
CA LEU A 336 -6.55 16.74 -8.84
C LEU A 336 -7.87 16.87 -9.61
N SER A 337 -8.37 18.11 -9.77
CA SER A 337 -9.62 18.38 -10.48
C SER A 337 -9.55 18.01 -11.96
N LEU A 338 -8.47 18.39 -12.65
CA LEU A 338 -8.28 18.08 -14.07
C LEU A 338 -8.10 16.56 -14.29
N SER A 339 -7.34 15.88 -13.44
CA SER A 339 -7.18 14.43 -13.54
C SER A 339 -8.54 13.73 -13.43
N TRP A 340 -9.35 14.13 -12.46
CA TRP A 340 -10.68 13.56 -12.27
C TRP A 340 -11.66 13.90 -13.42
N ARG A 341 -11.71 15.18 -13.83
CA ARG A 341 -12.66 15.64 -14.87
C ARG A 341 -12.32 15.10 -16.26
N LEU A 342 -11.04 15.10 -16.63
CA LEU A 342 -10.61 14.75 -17.99
C LEU A 342 -10.34 13.26 -18.17
N LYS A 343 -9.77 12.60 -17.14
CA LYS A 343 -9.31 11.21 -17.24
C LYS A 343 -10.10 10.23 -16.37
N ARG A 344 -11.00 10.73 -15.52
CA ARG A 344 -11.69 9.92 -14.49
C ARG A 344 -10.73 9.08 -13.65
N GLN A 345 -9.52 9.59 -13.44
CA GLN A 345 -8.44 8.93 -12.70
C GLN A 345 -7.99 9.81 -11.53
N GLN A 346 -7.58 9.18 -10.45
CA GLN A 346 -6.88 9.88 -9.36
C GLN A 346 -5.53 10.36 -9.87
N TRP A 347 -5.06 11.51 -9.36
CA TRP A 347 -3.79 12.09 -9.82
C TRP A 347 -2.58 11.29 -9.33
N PHE A 348 -2.66 10.67 -8.10
CA PHE A 348 -1.67 9.76 -7.55
C PHE A 348 -1.97 8.29 -7.87
#